data_dd2dc0d1a1046b52aa4de2bdcae115db
#
_entry.id   dd2dc0d1a1046b52aa4de2bdcae115db
#
_cell.length_a   1.000
_cell.length_b   1.000
_cell.length_c   1.000
_cell.angle_alpha   90.00
_cell.angle_beta   90.00
_cell.angle_gamma   90.00
#
_symmetry.space_group_name_H-M   'P 1'
#
loop_
_entity.id
_entity.type
_entity.pdbx_description
1 polymer ?
#
loop_
_entity_poly.entity_id
_entity_poly.type
_entity_poly.pdbx_seq_one_letter_code
_entity_poly.pdbx_strand_id
1 'polypeptide(L)'
;MAELKINGRTTVRKLKADFKEAFGSSLRVYMSPTCKGKMADDAATLASIRAEGYKGGELAVKGNKTVGKFEEEFAATWGIGVQVANADDSKLADNAATLVAAGN
;
A
#
# COMPACT_ATOMS: atom_id res chain seq x y z
N MET A 1 9.76 -3.47 -16.07
CA MET A 1 8.62 -3.29 -15.15
C MET A 1 9.09 -2.58 -13.90
N ALA A 2 8.33 -1.61 -13.44
CA ALA A 2 8.68 -0.86 -12.25
C ALA A 2 8.63 -1.74 -11.00
N GLU A 3 9.53 -1.49 -10.07
CA GLU A 3 9.55 -2.15 -8.78
C GLU A 3 9.53 -1.07 -7.71
N LEU A 4 8.68 -1.24 -6.71
CA LEU A 4 8.57 -0.33 -5.58
C LEU A 4 9.19 -0.97 -4.35
N LYS A 5 10.14 -0.30 -3.73
CA LYS A 5 10.75 -0.75 -2.48
C LYS A 5 10.20 0.07 -1.32
N ILE A 6 9.70 -0.63 -0.31
CA ILE A 6 9.07 -0.04 0.86
C ILE A 6 9.84 -0.46 2.10
N ASN A 7 10.12 0.49 3.00
CA ASN A 7 10.78 0.19 4.28
C ASN A 7 10.19 1.07 5.38
N GLY A 8 10.66 0.89 6.61
CA GLY A 8 10.14 1.62 7.76
C GLY A 8 10.32 3.12 7.73
N ARG A 9 11.27 3.62 6.96
CA ARG A 9 11.53 5.05 6.83
C ARG A 9 10.61 5.73 5.81
N THR A 10 9.93 4.95 4.99
CA THR A 10 9.01 5.48 3.98
C THR A 10 7.84 6.17 4.66
N THR A 11 7.58 7.43 4.31
CA THR A 11 6.39 8.12 4.81
C THR A 11 5.17 7.65 4.02
N VAL A 12 3.99 7.80 4.62
CA VAL A 12 2.73 7.46 3.97
C VAL A 12 2.59 8.25 2.66
N ARG A 13 2.92 9.54 2.70
CA ARG A 13 2.87 10.41 1.49
C ARG A 13 3.77 9.88 0.39
N LYS A 14 5.02 9.55 0.72
CA LYS A 14 5.97 9.04 -0.27
C LYS A 14 5.52 7.70 -0.83
N LEU A 15 5.00 6.82 0.02
CA LEU A 15 4.47 5.54 -0.42
C LEU A 15 3.36 5.72 -1.45
N LYS A 16 2.41 6.60 -1.17
CA LYS A 16 1.31 6.87 -2.10
C LYS A 16 1.81 7.46 -3.42
N ALA A 17 2.75 8.40 -3.36
CA ALA A 17 3.30 9.04 -4.55
C ALA A 17 4.09 8.06 -5.40
N ASP A 18 4.97 7.28 -4.77
CA ASP A 18 5.79 6.30 -5.47
C ASP A 18 4.94 5.17 -6.06
N PHE A 19 3.90 4.75 -5.35
CA PHE A 19 2.97 3.74 -5.82
C PHE A 19 2.26 4.21 -7.09
N LYS A 20 1.76 5.44 -7.07
CA LYS A 20 1.09 6.04 -8.23
C LYS A 20 2.04 6.15 -9.42
N GLU A 21 3.27 6.59 -9.19
CA GLU A 21 4.26 6.73 -10.25
C GLU A 21 4.66 5.37 -10.82
N ALA A 22 4.86 4.37 -9.97
CA ALA A 22 5.31 3.05 -10.41
C ALA A 22 4.23 2.27 -11.16
N PHE A 23 2.99 2.33 -10.70
CA PHE A 23 1.92 1.44 -11.17
C PHE A 23 0.74 2.17 -11.82
N GLY A 24 0.60 3.47 -11.60
CA GLY A 24 -0.54 4.23 -12.12
C GLY A 24 -1.82 4.09 -11.30
N SER A 25 -1.88 3.15 -10.38
CA SER A 25 -3.02 2.98 -9.48
C SER A 25 -2.82 3.81 -8.21
N SER A 26 -3.91 4.06 -7.48
CA SER A 26 -3.89 4.84 -6.24
C SER A 26 -3.85 3.93 -5.03
N LEU A 27 -3.27 4.42 -3.94
CA LEU A 27 -3.16 3.66 -2.70
C LEU A 27 -3.80 4.43 -1.55
N ARG A 28 -4.63 3.74 -0.77
CA ARG A 28 -5.19 4.25 0.49
C ARG A 28 -4.53 3.51 1.64
N VAL A 29 -4.11 4.25 2.68
CA VAL A 29 -3.43 3.67 3.84
C VAL A 29 -4.26 3.96 5.09
N TYR A 30 -4.56 2.92 5.85
CA TYR A 30 -5.40 2.99 7.06
C TYR A 30 -4.59 2.58 8.28
N MET A 31 -4.97 3.09 9.46
CA MET A 31 -4.31 2.72 10.72
C MET A 31 -4.63 1.30 11.17
N SER A 32 -5.74 0.72 10.69
CA SER A 32 -6.18 -0.62 11.06
C SER A 32 -5.95 -1.60 9.92
N PRO A 33 -5.52 -2.84 10.17
CA PRO A 33 -5.35 -3.85 9.12
C PRO A 33 -6.67 -4.25 8.45
N THR A 34 -7.82 -3.89 9.03
CA THR A 34 -9.13 -4.15 8.43
C THR A 34 -9.59 -3.03 7.51
N CYS A 35 -8.79 -1.97 7.34
CA CYS A 35 -9.12 -0.81 6.51
C CYS A 35 -10.38 -0.10 6.95
N LYS A 36 -10.61 -0.06 8.26
CA LYS A 36 -11.75 0.63 8.86
C LYS A 36 -11.26 1.75 9.76
N GLY A 37 -12.08 2.79 9.87
CA GLY A 37 -11.78 3.90 10.76
C GLY A 37 -10.83 4.90 10.14
N LYS A 38 -9.87 5.39 10.93
CA LYS A 38 -9.02 6.51 10.55
C LYS A 38 -7.96 6.12 9.54
N MET A 39 -7.75 6.98 8.54
CA MET A 39 -6.64 6.84 7.61
C MET A 39 -5.34 7.31 8.26
N ALA A 40 -4.21 6.78 7.77
CA ALA A 40 -2.90 7.14 8.29
C ALA A 40 -2.52 8.56 7.90
N ASP A 41 -1.76 9.24 8.80
CA ASP A 41 -1.24 10.57 8.54
C ASP A 41 -0.16 10.49 7.46
N ASP A 42 -0.28 11.34 6.44
CA ASP A 42 0.67 11.37 5.33
C ASP A 42 2.12 11.66 5.76
N ALA A 43 2.30 12.40 6.84
CA ALA A 43 3.62 12.73 7.35
C ALA A 43 4.26 11.60 8.17
N ALA A 44 3.49 10.60 8.58
CA ALA A 44 3.99 9.51 9.39
C ALA A 44 4.85 8.55 8.57
N THR A 45 5.89 7.98 9.20
CA THR A 45 6.64 6.88 8.60
C THR A 45 5.91 5.55 8.88
N LEU A 46 6.14 4.55 8.06
CA LEU A 46 5.52 3.25 8.28
C LEU A 46 5.94 2.64 9.61
N ALA A 47 7.22 2.83 10.00
CA ALA A 47 7.70 2.34 11.29
C ALA A 47 6.96 3.00 12.45
N SER A 48 6.59 4.28 12.34
CA SER A 48 5.93 5.00 13.42
C SER A 48 4.47 4.58 13.63
N ILE A 49 3.82 4.08 12.58
CA ILE A 49 2.42 3.64 12.65
C ILE A 49 2.27 2.11 12.61
N ARG A 50 3.38 1.40 12.56
CA ARG A 50 3.37 -0.07 12.57
C ARG A 50 2.65 -0.57 13.81
N ALA A 51 1.75 -1.54 13.62
CA ALA A 51 1.00 -2.11 14.74
C ALA A 51 1.92 -2.89 15.67
N GLU A 52 1.58 -2.94 16.95
CA GLU A 52 2.33 -3.69 17.94
C GLU A 52 2.35 -5.18 17.58
N GLY A 53 3.51 -5.79 17.73
CA GLY A 53 3.69 -7.21 17.41
C GLY A 53 4.10 -7.49 15.98
N TYR A 54 4.12 -6.50 15.12
CA TYR A 54 4.56 -6.66 13.73
C TYR A 54 5.98 -6.17 13.56
N LYS A 55 6.78 -6.90 12.79
CA LYS A 55 8.21 -6.60 12.65
C LYS A 55 8.52 -5.47 11.67
N GLY A 56 7.66 -5.27 10.68
CA GLY A 56 7.98 -4.37 9.61
C GLY A 56 9.08 -4.96 8.71
N GLY A 57 9.94 -4.12 8.18
CA GLY A 57 11.07 -4.53 7.35
C GLY A 57 10.99 -3.97 5.94
N GLU A 58 11.62 -4.63 4.99
CA GLU A 58 11.57 -4.21 3.60
C GLU A 58 10.56 -5.06 2.82
N LEU A 59 9.89 -4.41 1.88
CA LEU A 59 8.95 -5.08 0.99
C LEU A 59 9.22 -4.59 -0.43
N ALA A 60 9.51 -5.50 -1.34
CA ALA A 60 9.70 -5.17 -2.76
C ALA A 60 8.46 -5.61 -3.53
N VAL A 61 7.88 -4.69 -4.30
CA VAL A 61 6.60 -4.89 -4.97
C VAL A 61 6.76 -4.63 -6.46
N LYS A 62 6.32 -5.58 -7.27
CA LYS A 62 6.32 -5.44 -8.73
C LYS A 62 4.90 -5.27 -9.25
N GLY A 63 4.78 -4.63 -10.41
CA GLY A 63 3.46 -4.31 -10.99
C GLY A 63 2.62 -5.51 -11.37
N ASN A 64 3.21 -6.68 -11.57
CA ASN A 64 2.48 -7.91 -11.90
C ASN A 64 1.91 -8.64 -10.68
N LYS A 65 2.18 -8.15 -9.48
CA LYS A 65 1.57 -8.69 -8.26
C LYS A 65 0.09 -8.32 -8.25
N THR A 66 -0.77 -9.23 -7.77
CA THR A 66 -2.19 -8.92 -7.66
C THR A 66 -2.48 -7.97 -6.50
N VAL A 67 -3.57 -7.22 -6.59
CA VAL A 67 -4.01 -6.30 -5.56
C VAL A 67 -4.22 -7.04 -4.23
N GLY A 68 -4.92 -8.16 -4.24
CA GLY A 68 -5.19 -8.93 -3.03
C GLY A 68 -3.92 -9.43 -2.36
N LYS A 69 -2.96 -9.91 -3.15
CA LYS A 69 -1.69 -10.40 -2.62
C LYS A 69 -0.87 -9.28 -1.99
N PHE A 70 -0.82 -8.11 -2.64
CA PHE A 70 -0.11 -6.96 -2.11
C PHE A 70 -0.73 -6.51 -0.77
N GLU A 71 -2.06 -6.40 -0.71
CA GLU A 71 -2.75 -5.98 0.51
C GLU A 71 -2.50 -6.95 1.66
N GLU A 72 -2.52 -8.25 1.37
CA GLU A 72 -2.27 -9.28 2.36
C GLU A 72 -0.83 -9.23 2.89
N GLU A 73 0.16 -9.11 2.00
CA GLU A 73 1.56 -9.03 2.39
C GLU A 73 1.85 -7.77 3.19
N PHE A 74 1.27 -6.64 2.79
CA PHE A 74 1.48 -5.38 3.50
C PHE A 74 0.91 -5.47 4.92
N ALA A 75 -0.31 -5.98 5.07
CA ALA A 75 -0.92 -6.13 6.39
C ALA A 75 -0.12 -7.11 7.27
N ALA A 76 0.41 -8.18 6.69
CA ALA A 76 1.21 -9.14 7.44
C ALA A 76 2.55 -8.56 7.91
N THR A 77 3.11 -7.63 7.15
CA THR A 77 4.40 -7.02 7.47
C THR A 77 4.29 -5.90 8.50
N TRP A 78 3.29 -5.05 8.37
CA TRP A 78 3.19 -3.80 9.14
C TRP A 78 2.02 -3.76 10.12
N GLY A 79 1.02 -4.62 9.94
CA GLY A 79 -0.23 -4.56 10.72
C GLY A 79 -1.07 -3.35 10.35
N ILE A 80 -0.85 -2.77 9.19
CA ILE A 80 -1.56 -1.61 8.67
C ILE A 80 -2.34 -2.05 7.44
N GLY A 81 -3.56 -1.57 7.28
CA GLY A 81 -4.37 -1.90 6.12
C GLY A 81 -4.12 -0.94 4.97
N VAL A 82 -4.06 -1.49 3.76
CA VAL A 82 -4.01 -0.68 2.54
C VAL A 82 -5.07 -1.16 1.57
N GLN A 83 -5.57 -0.25 0.74
CA GLN A 83 -6.49 -0.58 -0.34
C GLN A 83 -5.98 0.06 -1.63
N VAL A 84 -6.02 -0.70 -2.71
CA VAL A 84 -5.63 -0.22 -4.03
C VAL A 84 -6.88 0.24 -4.76
N ALA A 85 -6.82 1.42 -5.35
CA ALA A 85 -7.91 2.00 -6.12
C ALA A 85 -7.46 2.28 -7.55
N ASN A 86 -8.40 2.62 -8.42
CA ASN A 86 -8.08 2.98 -9.80
C ASN A 86 -7.28 4.31 -9.85
N ALA A 87 -6.92 4.74 -11.06
CA ALA A 87 -5.99 5.86 -11.25
C ALA A 87 -6.44 7.15 -10.57
N ASP A 88 -7.73 7.45 -10.56
CA ASP A 88 -8.26 8.67 -9.94
C ASP A 88 -8.85 8.48 -8.54
N ASP A 89 -8.63 7.29 -7.96
CA ASP A 89 -9.10 6.95 -6.61
C ASP A 89 -10.63 7.03 -6.45
N SER A 90 -11.36 6.79 -7.53
CA SER A 90 -12.82 6.85 -7.49
C SER A 90 -13.47 5.49 -7.18
N LYS A 91 -12.74 4.39 -7.37
CA LYS A 91 -13.26 3.04 -7.18
C LYS A 91 -12.16 2.10 -6.74
N LEU A 92 -12.46 1.22 -5.79
CA LEU A 92 -11.50 0.21 -5.35
C LEU A 92 -11.26 -0.82 -6.45
N ALA A 93 -10.00 -1.25 -6.56
CA ALA A 93 -9.59 -2.23 -7.56
C ALA A 93 -10.02 -3.64 -7.17
N ASP A 94 -10.22 -4.49 -8.20
CA ASP A 94 -10.48 -5.90 -8.00
C ASP A 94 -9.23 -6.59 -7.43
N ASN A 95 -9.38 -7.43 -6.42
CA ASN A 95 -8.28 -8.15 -5.80
C ASN A 95 -7.55 -9.08 -6.79
N ALA A 96 -8.20 -9.53 -7.84
CA ALA A 96 -7.59 -10.39 -8.85
C ALA A 96 -6.80 -9.60 -9.90
N ALA A 97 -6.98 -8.29 -9.98
CA ALA A 97 -6.23 -7.45 -10.91
C ALA A 97 -4.79 -7.28 -10.45
N THR A 98 -3.86 -7.09 -11.39
CA THR A 98 -2.50 -6.70 -11.02
C THR A 98 -2.46 -5.23 -10.63
N LEU A 99 -1.39 -4.83 -9.94
CA LEU A 99 -1.24 -3.42 -9.52
C LEU A 99 -1.22 -2.47 -10.72
N VAL A 100 -0.55 -2.88 -11.81
CA VAL A 100 -0.52 -2.06 -13.02
C VAL A 100 -1.88 -2.03 -13.71
N ALA A 101 -2.56 -3.16 -13.80
CA ALA A 101 -3.88 -3.23 -14.43
C ALA A 101 -4.91 -2.38 -13.68
N ALA A 102 -4.77 -2.28 -12.35
CA ALA A 102 -5.68 -1.47 -11.53
C ALA A 102 -5.61 0.02 -11.87
N GLY A 103 -4.47 0.49 -12.41
CA GLY A 103 -4.29 1.88 -12.79
C GLY A 103 -4.73 2.22 -14.22
N ASN A 104 -5.17 1.23 -14.95
CA ASN A 104 -5.59 1.43 -16.36
C ASN A 104 -7.08 1.64 -16.49
#